data_8bb4ed7d267896a64aa4693fc5845ff2
#
_entry.id   8bb4ed7d267896a64aa4693fc5845ff2
#
_cell.length_a   1.000
_cell.length_b   1.000
_cell.length_c   1.000
_cell.angle_alpha   90.00
_cell.angle_beta   90.00
_cell.angle_gamma   90.00
#
_symmetry.space_group_name_H-M   'P 1'
#
loop_
_entity.id
_entity.type
_entity.pdbx_description
1 polymer ?
#
loop_
_entity_poly.entity_id
_entity_poly.type
_entity_poly.pdbx_seq_one_letter_code
_entity_poly.pdbx_strand_id
1 'polypeptide(L)'
;MSSVWKEKRGKWKGKWRALVRRNHHSISKTFLSKGSATAWANEVERKIEKESFEDFRDSAHITLGHLIIRYRDEITPNKKGSREETYKLNFLFRQPIAKTRILKLSAKKIIEFKNFISVGRKPATINKYLHYLYTIWETAKLNWGITLPQNNPTALVKREKVMTKIDRVLTEEEYANLLKACEKSNLAQLRDIVEFAYITAMRFGEITKLQVKDIDFENSTAKLIDTKNGETDVVPLTQRALDICNKWKFKDKVLILETSQVLFPIYRDKFRHYFEQACVRAGVHDFTFHYLRACCITNLFKRGWSIAQVAVVSRHKSWSELKKYTRIKPIDLVKKINEKE
;
A
#
# COMPACT_ATOMS: atom_id res chain seq x y z
N MET A 1 10.26 -30.21 -37.75
CA MET A 1 9.44 -30.99 -38.72
C MET A 1 8.04 -31.16 -38.14
N SER A 2 7.03 -30.82 -38.89
CA SER A 2 5.62 -31.09 -38.56
C SER A 2 5.13 -32.34 -39.26
N SER A 3 4.24 -33.06 -38.63
CA SER A 3 3.55 -34.20 -39.22
C SER A 3 2.05 -34.11 -38.93
N VAL A 4 1.24 -34.45 -39.94
CA VAL A 4 -0.24 -34.41 -39.86
C VAL A 4 -0.78 -35.73 -40.37
N TRP A 5 -1.57 -36.42 -39.53
CA TRP A 5 -2.18 -37.70 -39.89
C TRP A 5 -3.62 -37.82 -39.35
N LYS A 6 -4.37 -38.76 -39.88
CA LYS A 6 -5.70 -39.10 -39.43
C LYS A 6 -5.63 -40.21 -38.40
N GLU A 7 -6.22 -39.99 -37.21
CA GLU A 7 -6.23 -40.98 -36.14
C GLU A 7 -7.15 -42.17 -36.53
N LYS A 8 -6.57 -43.36 -36.52
CA LYS A 8 -7.26 -44.62 -36.93
C LYS A 8 -7.91 -45.33 -35.78
N ARG A 9 -7.48 -45.11 -34.54
CA ARG A 9 -7.93 -45.83 -33.31
C ARG A 9 -8.12 -44.89 -32.12
N GLY A 10 -8.83 -45.38 -31.10
CA GLY A 10 -8.99 -44.68 -29.82
C GLY A 10 -9.96 -43.51 -29.82
N LYS A 11 -9.95 -42.72 -28.76
CA LYS A 11 -10.85 -41.58 -28.47
C LYS A 11 -10.95 -40.56 -29.60
N TRP A 12 -9.94 -40.48 -30.44
CA TRP A 12 -9.82 -39.46 -31.50
C TRP A 12 -9.99 -40.04 -32.91
N LYS A 13 -10.49 -41.29 -33.04
CA LYS A 13 -10.74 -41.96 -34.34
C LYS A 13 -11.47 -41.03 -35.31
N GLY A 14 -10.96 -40.92 -36.52
CA GLY A 14 -11.54 -40.09 -37.58
C GLY A 14 -11.11 -38.62 -37.55
N LYS A 15 -10.47 -38.14 -36.51
CA LYS A 15 -9.94 -36.77 -36.40
C LYS A 15 -8.49 -36.68 -36.93
N TRP A 16 -8.08 -35.45 -37.25
CA TRP A 16 -6.74 -35.17 -37.73
C TRP A 16 -5.86 -34.71 -36.57
N ARG A 17 -4.70 -35.31 -36.43
CA ARG A 17 -3.72 -34.92 -35.41
C ARG A 17 -2.50 -34.28 -36.10
N ALA A 18 -2.10 -33.10 -35.59
CA ALA A 18 -0.87 -32.43 -35.98
C ALA A 18 0.12 -32.53 -34.82
N LEU A 19 1.38 -32.80 -35.16
CA LEU A 19 2.54 -32.86 -34.26
C LEU A 19 3.63 -31.96 -34.84
N VAL A 20 4.11 -31.01 -34.05
CA VAL A 20 5.25 -30.17 -34.38
C VAL A 20 6.39 -30.52 -33.41
N ARG A 21 7.57 -30.90 -33.95
CA ARG A 21 8.78 -31.13 -33.18
C ARG A 21 9.89 -30.25 -33.75
N ARG A 22 10.31 -29.24 -33.01
CA ARG A 22 11.39 -28.30 -33.43
C ARG A 22 11.96 -27.59 -32.21
N ASN A 23 13.30 -27.37 -32.19
CA ASN A 23 13.98 -26.59 -31.15
C ASN A 23 13.53 -26.96 -29.71
N HIS A 24 13.63 -28.26 -29.37
CA HIS A 24 13.22 -28.83 -28.07
C HIS A 24 11.69 -28.75 -27.75
N HIS A 25 10.86 -28.16 -28.61
CA HIS A 25 9.42 -28.19 -28.48
C HIS A 25 8.80 -29.41 -29.14
N SER A 26 7.89 -30.10 -28.43
CA SER A 26 7.10 -31.21 -28.97
C SER A 26 5.60 -30.96 -28.62
N ILE A 27 4.85 -30.52 -29.64
CA ILE A 27 3.47 -30.04 -29.41
C ILE A 27 2.56 -30.75 -30.37
N SER A 28 1.44 -31.29 -29.86
CA SER A 28 0.42 -31.91 -30.69
C SER A 28 -0.96 -31.39 -30.39
N LYS A 29 -1.81 -31.30 -31.43
CA LYS A 29 -3.20 -30.89 -31.30
C LYS A 29 -4.06 -31.66 -32.30
N THR A 30 -5.36 -31.88 -31.93
CA THR A 30 -6.30 -32.66 -32.74
C THR A 30 -7.37 -31.75 -33.31
N PHE A 31 -7.73 -31.98 -34.59
CA PHE A 31 -8.62 -31.15 -35.39
C PHE A 31 -9.69 -31.99 -36.08
N LEU A 32 -10.75 -31.33 -36.53
CA LEU A 32 -11.83 -31.98 -37.32
C LEU A 32 -11.43 -32.14 -38.79
N SER A 33 -10.59 -31.23 -39.34
CA SER A 33 -10.19 -31.26 -40.73
C SER A 33 -8.66 -31.29 -40.91
N LYS A 34 -8.19 -31.83 -42.06
CA LYS A 34 -6.77 -31.84 -42.42
C LYS A 34 -6.23 -30.42 -42.61
N GLY A 35 -7.02 -29.57 -43.28
CA GLY A 35 -6.62 -28.19 -43.53
C GLY A 35 -6.35 -27.40 -42.25
N SER A 36 -7.24 -27.51 -41.25
CA SER A 36 -7.04 -26.87 -39.94
C SER A 36 -5.82 -27.42 -39.20
N ALA A 37 -5.54 -28.72 -39.30
CA ALA A 37 -4.36 -29.36 -38.69
C ALA A 37 -3.06 -28.85 -39.34
N THR A 38 -3.02 -28.77 -40.67
CA THR A 38 -1.86 -28.27 -41.42
C THR A 38 -1.61 -26.78 -41.16
N ALA A 39 -2.66 -25.95 -41.23
CA ALA A 39 -2.56 -24.52 -40.97
C ALA A 39 -2.01 -24.24 -39.56
N TRP A 40 -2.51 -24.95 -38.55
CA TRP A 40 -2.01 -24.84 -37.20
C TRP A 40 -0.54 -25.27 -37.08
N ALA A 41 -0.16 -26.37 -37.69
CA ALA A 41 1.23 -26.87 -37.67
C ALA A 41 2.21 -25.85 -38.26
N ASN A 42 1.87 -25.27 -39.43
CA ASN A 42 2.68 -24.23 -40.07
C ASN A 42 2.78 -22.95 -39.24
N GLU A 43 1.68 -22.55 -38.59
CA GLU A 43 1.69 -21.38 -37.70
C GLU A 43 2.59 -21.60 -36.47
N VAL A 44 2.53 -22.79 -35.85
CA VAL A 44 3.36 -23.14 -34.70
C VAL A 44 4.83 -23.20 -35.11
N GLU A 45 5.16 -23.84 -36.25
CA GLU A 45 6.54 -23.88 -36.75
C GLU A 45 7.08 -22.46 -36.97
N ARG A 46 6.33 -21.60 -37.62
CA ARG A 46 6.72 -20.20 -37.84
C ARG A 46 6.95 -19.43 -36.53
N LYS A 47 6.10 -19.68 -35.51
CA LYS A 47 6.28 -19.05 -34.18
C LYS A 47 7.54 -19.56 -33.49
N ILE A 48 7.86 -20.86 -33.59
CA ILE A 48 9.06 -21.43 -33.05
C ILE A 48 10.30 -20.88 -33.76
N GLU A 49 10.26 -20.76 -35.11
CA GLU A 49 11.34 -20.16 -35.92
C GLU A 49 11.64 -18.72 -35.55
N LYS A 50 10.59 -17.93 -35.24
CA LYS A 50 10.69 -16.54 -34.81
C LYS A 50 10.98 -16.38 -33.32
N GLU A 51 11.25 -17.48 -32.59
CA GLU A 51 11.43 -17.48 -31.12
C GLU A 51 10.29 -16.84 -30.36
N SER A 52 9.10 -16.76 -30.97
CA SER A 52 7.91 -16.13 -30.41
C SER A 52 6.86 -17.15 -29.92
N PHE A 53 7.24 -18.41 -29.84
CA PHE A 53 6.34 -19.46 -29.39
C PHE A 53 6.31 -19.54 -27.86
N GLU A 54 5.12 -19.34 -27.30
CA GLU A 54 4.86 -19.50 -25.87
C GLU A 54 4.05 -20.78 -25.63
N ASP A 55 4.55 -21.66 -24.78
CA ASP A 55 3.86 -22.90 -24.41
C ASP A 55 3.03 -22.69 -23.14
N PHE A 56 1.72 -22.61 -23.32
CA PHE A 56 0.77 -22.41 -22.22
C PHE A 56 0.25 -23.72 -21.60
N ARG A 57 0.78 -24.89 -21.94
CA ARG A 57 0.23 -26.17 -21.45
C ARG A 57 0.27 -26.25 -19.93
N ASP A 58 1.37 -25.84 -19.32
CA ASP A 58 1.53 -25.89 -17.86
C ASP A 58 0.62 -24.89 -17.14
N SER A 59 0.32 -23.76 -17.81
CA SER A 59 -0.57 -22.73 -17.26
C SER A 59 -2.07 -23.03 -17.47
N ALA A 60 -2.40 -23.99 -18.33
CA ALA A 60 -3.78 -24.25 -18.75
C ALA A 60 -4.73 -24.65 -17.58
N HIS A 61 -4.19 -25.24 -16.53
CA HIS A 61 -4.94 -25.71 -15.35
C HIS A 61 -4.86 -24.75 -14.17
N ILE A 62 -3.98 -23.75 -14.23
CA ILE A 62 -3.80 -22.78 -13.15
C ILE A 62 -5.00 -21.84 -13.11
N THR A 63 -5.57 -21.63 -11.93
CA THR A 63 -6.60 -20.61 -11.67
C THR A 63 -6.00 -19.39 -11.02
N LEU A 64 -6.68 -18.23 -11.11
CA LEU A 64 -6.30 -17.05 -10.36
C LEU A 64 -6.23 -17.34 -8.84
N GLY A 65 -7.11 -18.19 -8.33
CA GLY A 65 -7.12 -18.61 -6.92
C GLY A 65 -5.84 -19.31 -6.50
N HIS A 66 -5.27 -20.18 -7.34
CA HIS A 66 -3.97 -20.82 -7.07
C HIS A 66 -2.87 -19.78 -6.92
N LEU A 67 -2.85 -18.77 -7.78
CA LEU A 67 -1.85 -17.70 -7.73
C LEU A 67 -2.05 -16.79 -6.50
N ILE A 68 -3.29 -16.50 -6.13
CA ILE A 68 -3.61 -15.71 -4.92
C ILE A 68 -3.09 -16.41 -3.67
N ILE A 69 -3.34 -17.72 -3.54
CA ILE A 69 -2.88 -18.50 -2.39
C ILE A 69 -1.35 -18.51 -2.35
N ARG A 70 -0.70 -18.84 -3.47
CA ARG A 70 0.76 -18.87 -3.55
C ARG A 70 1.38 -17.52 -3.19
N TYR A 71 0.83 -16.43 -3.71
CA TYR A 71 1.28 -15.08 -3.40
C TYR A 71 1.10 -14.73 -1.91
N ARG A 72 -0.05 -15.12 -1.32
CA ARG A 72 -0.33 -14.93 0.09
C ARG A 72 0.66 -15.67 0.97
N ASP A 73 1.04 -16.88 0.60
CA ASP A 73 1.85 -17.76 1.44
C ASP A 73 3.35 -17.56 1.26
N GLU A 74 3.81 -17.21 0.04
CA GLU A 74 5.24 -17.05 -0.25
C GLU A 74 5.71 -15.58 -0.17
N ILE A 75 4.89 -14.61 -0.61
CA ILE A 75 5.33 -13.22 -0.77
C ILE A 75 4.85 -12.33 0.38
N THR A 76 3.59 -12.49 0.78
CA THR A 76 2.96 -11.62 1.79
C THR A 76 3.62 -11.69 3.17
N PRO A 77 4.09 -12.85 3.69
CA PRO A 77 4.68 -12.92 5.03
C PRO A 77 5.91 -12.03 5.22
N ASN A 78 6.68 -11.81 4.15
CA ASN A 78 7.89 -10.98 4.18
C ASN A 78 7.61 -9.47 4.16
N LYS A 79 6.34 -9.05 4.18
CA LYS A 79 5.94 -7.64 4.13
C LYS A 79 5.52 -7.11 5.49
N LYS A 80 5.91 -5.88 5.82
CA LYS A 80 5.49 -5.20 7.06
C LYS A 80 3.97 -5.09 7.24
N GLY A 81 3.18 -5.10 6.15
CA GLY A 81 1.71 -5.06 6.14
C GLY A 81 1.04 -6.42 5.92
N SER A 82 1.71 -7.52 6.21
CA SER A 82 1.27 -8.89 5.90
C SER A 82 -0.15 -9.21 6.40
N ARG A 83 -0.50 -8.84 7.63
CA ARG A 83 -1.82 -9.11 8.21
C ARG A 83 -2.97 -8.48 7.39
N GLU A 84 -2.84 -7.21 7.01
CA GLU A 84 -3.87 -6.52 6.22
C GLU A 84 -3.93 -7.03 4.79
N GLU A 85 -2.77 -7.33 4.20
CA GLU A 85 -2.67 -7.90 2.85
C GLU A 85 -3.29 -9.30 2.81
N THR A 86 -2.98 -10.16 3.78
CA THR A 86 -3.58 -11.50 3.93
C THR A 86 -5.11 -11.43 4.00
N TYR A 87 -5.65 -10.50 4.80
CA TYR A 87 -7.10 -10.31 4.88
C TYR A 87 -7.72 -9.97 3.51
N LYS A 88 -7.09 -9.06 2.76
CA LYS A 88 -7.55 -8.67 1.41
C LYS A 88 -7.40 -9.79 0.38
N LEU A 89 -6.32 -10.55 0.44
CA LEU A 89 -6.10 -11.70 -0.44
C LEU A 89 -7.10 -12.82 -0.14
N ASN A 90 -7.41 -13.08 1.11
CA ASN A 90 -8.45 -14.04 1.51
C ASN A 90 -9.84 -13.60 1.01
N PHE A 91 -10.16 -12.31 1.08
CA PHE A 91 -11.38 -11.79 0.46
C PHE A 91 -11.39 -12.05 -1.04
N LEU A 92 -10.30 -11.72 -1.74
CA LEU A 92 -10.17 -11.90 -3.20
C LEU A 92 -10.28 -13.37 -3.60
N PHE A 93 -9.68 -14.28 -2.84
CA PHE A 93 -9.74 -15.72 -3.06
C PHE A 93 -11.19 -16.27 -2.99
N ARG A 94 -12.03 -15.72 -2.11
CA ARG A 94 -13.43 -16.13 -1.97
C ARG A 94 -14.34 -15.65 -3.10
N GLN A 95 -13.84 -14.73 -3.99
CA GLN A 95 -14.66 -14.18 -5.06
C GLN A 95 -14.74 -15.13 -6.26
N PRO A 96 -15.83 -15.08 -7.06
CA PRO A 96 -15.98 -15.94 -8.25
C PRO A 96 -14.83 -15.80 -9.25
N ILE A 97 -14.21 -14.62 -9.35
CA ILE A 97 -13.07 -14.38 -10.25
C ILE A 97 -11.88 -15.30 -9.94
N ALA A 98 -11.68 -15.70 -8.67
CA ALA A 98 -10.59 -16.60 -8.26
C ALA A 98 -10.68 -17.99 -8.92
N LYS A 99 -11.88 -18.45 -9.26
CA LYS A 99 -12.11 -19.71 -9.96
C LYS A 99 -11.78 -19.67 -11.45
N THR A 100 -11.47 -18.47 -11.98
CA THR A 100 -11.16 -18.30 -13.40
C THR A 100 -9.79 -18.90 -13.70
N ARG A 101 -9.69 -19.72 -14.76
CA ARG A 101 -8.41 -20.18 -15.29
C ARG A 101 -7.60 -18.97 -15.75
N ILE A 102 -6.32 -18.93 -15.42
CA ILE A 102 -5.50 -17.74 -15.62
C ILE A 102 -5.43 -17.32 -17.10
N LEU A 103 -5.35 -18.27 -18.02
CA LEU A 103 -5.37 -18.01 -19.47
C LEU A 103 -6.73 -17.48 -20.00
N LYS A 104 -7.79 -17.59 -19.19
CA LYS A 104 -9.13 -17.08 -19.52
C LYS A 104 -9.45 -15.78 -18.74
N LEU A 105 -8.48 -15.28 -17.96
CA LEU A 105 -8.64 -14.00 -17.28
C LEU A 105 -8.51 -12.87 -18.30
N SER A 106 -9.59 -12.12 -18.46
CA SER A 106 -9.68 -11.01 -19.41
C SER A 106 -9.99 -9.69 -18.70
N ALA A 107 -9.72 -8.56 -19.35
CA ALA A 107 -10.11 -7.25 -18.86
C ALA A 107 -11.62 -7.17 -18.54
N LYS A 108 -12.48 -7.80 -19.36
CA LYS A 108 -13.93 -7.86 -19.13
C LYS A 108 -14.24 -8.49 -17.76
N LYS A 109 -13.67 -9.65 -17.43
CA LYS A 109 -13.89 -10.30 -16.12
C LYS A 109 -13.38 -9.47 -14.94
N ILE A 110 -12.29 -8.75 -15.13
CA ILE A 110 -11.76 -7.85 -14.10
C ILE A 110 -12.66 -6.63 -13.92
N ILE A 111 -13.25 -6.10 -15.00
CA ILE A 111 -14.24 -5.01 -14.93
C ILE A 111 -15.52 -5.50 -14.23
N GLU A 112 -16.02 -6.69 -14.53
CA GLU A 112 -17.15 -7.31 -13.83
C GLU A 112 -16.88 -7.43 -12.32
N PHE A 113 -15.70 -7.93 -11.95
CA PHE A 113 -15.28 -7.98 -10.56
C PHE A 113 -15.15 -6.59 -9.93
N LYS A 114 -14.53 -5.63 -10.63
CA LYS A 114 -14.42 -4.24 -10.19
C LYS A 114 -15.79 -3.64 -9.88
N ASN A 115 -16.75 -3.79 -10.80
CA ASN A 115 -18.12 -3.28 -10.63
C ASN A 115 -18.82 -3.93 -9.43
N PHE A 116 -18.66 -5.25 -9.27
CA PHE A 116 -19.19 -5.98 -8.12
C PHE A 116 -18.66 -5.44 -6.79
N ILE A 117 -17.35 -5.20 -6.68
CA ILE A 117 -16.75 -4.69 -5.42
C ILE A 117 -16.95 -3.18 -5.22
N SER A 118 -17.41 -2.45 -6.24
CA SER A 118 -17.62 -1.00 -6.15
C SER A 118 -18.81 -0.63 -5.25
N VAL A 119 -19.74 -1.55 -5.05
CA VAL A 119 -20.87 -1.34 -4.16
C VAL A 119 -20.38 -1.27 -2.72
N GLY A 120 -20.59 -0.12 -2.06
CA GLY A 120 -20.25 0.11 -0.65
C GLY A 120 -18.73 0.26 -0.34
N ARG A 121 -17.85 0.33 -1.35
CA ARG A 121 -16.41 0.52 -1.14
C ARG A 121 -15.88 1.83 -1.71
N LYS A 122 -14.89 2.40 -1.00
CA LYS A 122 -14.20 3.62 -1.44
C LYS A 122 -13.31 3.33 -2.66
N PRO A 123 -13.15 4.28 -3.61
CA PRO A 123 -12.30 4.17 -4.79
C PRO A 123 -10.87 3.67 -4.51
N ALA A 124 -10.24 4.15 -3.43
CA ALA A 124 -8.91 3.71 -3.02
C ALA A 124 -8.85 2.20 -2.68
N THR A 125 -9.92 1.66 -2.07
CA THR A 125 -10.01 0.23 -1.74
C THR A 125 -10.16 -0.62 -3.00
N ILE A 126 -10.97 -0.17 -3.96
CA ILE A 126 -11.15 -0.83 -5.26
C ILE A 126 -9.82 -0.88 -6.00
N ASN A 127 -9.13 0.26 -6.09
CA ASN A 127 -7.81 0.35 -6.73
C ASN A 127 -6.77 -0.57 -6.06
N LYS A 128 -6.89 -0.80 -4.75
CA LYS A 128 -5.99 -1.72 -4.02
C LYS A 128 -6.22 -3.18 -4.44
N TYR A 129 -7.46 -3.61 -4.66
CA TYR A 129 -7.75 -4.94 -5.21
C TYR A 129 -7.26 -5.10 -6.64
N LEU A 130 -7.44 -4.08 -7.50
CA LEU A 130 -6.87 -4.09 -8.85
C LEU A 130 -5.33 -4.15 -8.82
N HIS A 131 -4.70 -3.46 -7.86
CA HIS A 131 -3.25 -3.56 -7.68
C HIS A 131 -2.81 -4.98 -7.30
N TYR A 132 -3.52 -5.68 -6.42
CA TYR A 132 -3.21 -7.07 -6.10
C TYR A 132 -3.34 -7.98 -7.31
N LEU A 133 -4.42 -7.87 -8.09
CA LEU A 133 -4.56 -8.65 -9.32
C LEU A 133 -3.40 -8.42 -10.30
N TYR A 134 -3.02 -7.16 -10.47
CA TYR A 134 -1.88 -6.78 -11.31
C TYR A 134 -0.58 -7.41 -10.80
N THR A 135 -0.28 -7.22 -9.51
CA THR A 135 0.98 -7.67 -8.90
C THR A 135 1.08 -9.20 -8.89
N ILE A 136 -0.01 -9.92 -8.60
CA ILE A 136 -0.04 -11.38 -8.62
C ILE A 136 0.28 -11.91 -10.02
N TRP A 137 -0.28 -11.30 -11.08
CA TRP A 137 0.02 -11.66 -12.46
C TRP A 137 1.49 -11.47 -12.80
N GLU A 138 2.05 -10.28 -12.49
CA GLU A 138 3.46 -9.98 -12.75
C GLU A 138 4.38 -10.92 -11.94
N THR A 139 4.06 -11.17 -10.68
CA THR A 139 4.82 -12.11 -9.84
C THR A 139 4.79 -13.51 -10.44
N ALA A 140 3.64 -13.98 -10.91
CA ALA A 140 3.52 -15.29 -11.54
C ALA A 140 4.39 -15.42 -12.78
N LYS A 141 4.43 -14.35 -13.59
CA LYS A 141 5.21 -14.30 -14.83
C LYS A 141 6.73 -14.18 -14.56
N LEU A 142 7.11 -13.22 -13.71
CA LEU A 142 8.52 -12.85 -13.52
C LEU A 142 9.25 -13.70 -12.48
N ASN A 143 8.59 -13.98 -11.35
CA ASN A 143 9.25 -14.66 -10.24
C ASN A 143 9.02 -16.18 -10.25
N TRP A 144 7.88 -16.63 -10.73
CA TRP A 144 7.56 -18.06 -10.74
C TRP A 144 7.75 -18.70 -12.12
N GLY A 145 8.11 -17.93 -13.14
CA GLY A 145 8.37 -18.44 -14.50
C GLY A 145 7.13 -19.07 -15.15
N ILE A 146 5.91 -18.73 -14.67
CA ILE A 146 4.68 -19.26 -15.25
C ILE A 146 4.46 -18.59 -16.61
N THR A 147 4.37 -19.39 -17.67
CA THR A 147 4.07 -18.86 -19.01
C THR A 147 2.67 -18.29 -19.06
N LEU A 148 2.57 -16.97 -19.16
CA LEU A 148 1.32 -16.20 -19.24
C LEU A 148 1.35 -15.31 -20.48
N PRO A 149 0.17 -14.91 -21.01
CA PRO A 149 0.10 -13.94 -22.10
C PRO A 149 0.90 -12.67 -21.79
N GLN A 150 1.52 -12.10 -22.84
CA GLN A 150 2.41 -10.95 -22.70
C GLN A 150 1.76 -9.77 -21.97
N ASN A 151 0.49 -9.51 -22.26
CA ASN A 151 -0.25 -8.39 -21.69
C ASN A 151 -1.01 -8.81 -20.42
N ASN A 152 -0.74 -8.10 -19.33
CA ASN A 152 -1.51 -8.24 -18.10
C ASN A 152 -2.92 -7.66 -18.29
N PRO A 153 -3.99 -8.46 -18.20
CA PRO A 153 -5.35 -7.98 -18.43
C PRO A 153 -5.79 -6.91 -17.43
N THR A 154 -5.18 -6.86 -16.24
CA THR A 154 -5.48 -5.82 -15.24
C THR A 154 -4.94 -4.45 -15.66
N ALA A 155 -3.87 -4.39 -16.45
CA ALA A 155 -3.31 -3.14 -16.94
C ALA A 155 -4.29 -2.37 -17.85
N LEU A 156 -5.19 -3.11 -18.53
CA LEU A 156 -6.20 -2.53 -19.42
C LEU A 156 -7.42 -1.96 -18.68
N VAL A 157 -7.50 -2.17 -17.35
CA VAL A 157 -8.66 -1.73 -16.57
C VAL A 157 -8.41 -0.37 -15.95
N LYS A 158 -9.23 0.61 -16.30
CA LYS A 158 -9.14 1.96 -15.74
C LYS A 158 -9.37 1.93 -14.23
N ARG A 159 -8.44 2.53 -13.49
CA ARG A 159 -8.55 2.71 -12.03
C ARG A 159 -9.59 3.77 -11.70
N GLU A 160 -10.19 3.65 -10.52
CA GLU A 160 -11.10 4.64 -9.98
C GLU A 160 -10.35 5.94 -9.65
N LYS A 161 -11.00 7.07 -9.94
CA LYS A 161 -10.47 8.38 -9.56
C LYS A 161 -10.58 8.54 -8.04
N VAL A 162 -9.45 8.59 -7.36
CA VAL A 162 -9.39 8.88 -5.94
C VAL A 162 -9.33 10.38 -5.76
N MET A 163 -10.38 10.96 -5.16
CA MET A 163 -10.33 12.36 -4.75
C MET A 163 -9.43 12.44 -3.50
N THR A 164 -8.32 13.15 -3.63
CA THR A 164 -7.45 13.44 -2.49
C THR A 164 -8.21 14.41 -1.59
N LYS A 165 -8.73 13.93 -0.45
CA LYS A 165 -9.19 14.84 0.59
C LYS A 165 -8.02 15.70 1.01
N ILE A 166 -8.26 17.00 1.07
CA ILE A 166 -7.32 17.94 1.66
C ILE A 166 -7.23 17.58 3.14
N ASP A 167 -6.04 17.39 3.64
CA ASP A 167 -5.83 17.18 5.06
C ASP A 167 -6.41 18.38 5.82
N ARG A 168 -7.34 18.14 6.73
CA ARG A 168 -7.95 19.18 7.57
C ARG A 168 -6.92 19.69 8.57
N VAL A 169 -6.80 20.99 8.68
CA VAL A 169 -5.93 21.67 9.63
C VAL A 169 -6.81 22.33 10.68
N LEU A 170 -6.48 22.12 11.94
CA LEU A 170 -7.20 22.73 13.06
C LEU A 170 -6.89 24.24 13.14
N THR A 171 -7.89 25.02 13.55
CA THR A 171 -7.66 26.37 14.04
C THR A 171 -6.98 26.32 15.41
N GLU A 172 -6.42 27.42 15.87
CA GLU A 172 -5.81 27.51 17.21
C GLU A 172 -6.84 27.23 18.32
N GLU A 173 -8.07 27.72 18.15
CA GLU A 173 -9.18 27.47 19.06
C GLU A 173 -9.58 26.00 19.09
N GLU A 174 -9.77 25.37 17.90
CA GLU A 174 -10.08 23.93 17.82
C GLU A 174 -8.99 23.08 18.46
N TYR A 175 -7.72 23.45 18.28
CA TYR A 175 -6.61 22.73 18.90
C TYR A 175 -6.61 22.88 20.42
N ALA A 176 -6.83 24.08 20.93
CA ALA A 176 -6.94 24.33 22.38
C ALA A 176 -8.11 23.55 23.00
N ASN A 177 -9.27 23.53 22.33
CA ASN A 177 -10.42 22.78 22.77
C ASN A 177 -10.20 21.28 22.76
N LEU A 178 -9.47 20.77 21.73
CA LEU A 178 -9.09 19.36 21.64
C LEU A 178 -8.17 18.96 22.80
N LEU A 179 -7.17 19.77 23.14
CA LEU A 179 -6.27 19.49 24.27
C LEU A 179 -7.03 19.45 25.60
N LYS A 180 -7.93 20.43 25.86
CA LYS A 180 -8.79 20.42 27.04
C LYS A 180 -9.69 19.18 27.09
N ALA A 181 -10.24 18.75 25.97
CA ALA A 181 -11.06 17.54 25.89
C ALA A 181 -10.23 16.26 26.13
N CYS A 182 -8.96 16.25 25.71
CA CYS A 182 -8.04 15.14 25.97
C CYS A 182 -7.69 15.03 27.48
N GLU A 183 -7.58 16.14 28.21
CA GLU A 183 -7.35 16.16 29.66
C GLU A 183 -8.46 15.45 30.43
N LYS A 184 -9.69 15.56 29.96
CA LYS A 184 -10.86 14.91 30.56
C LYS A 184 -11.02 13.43 30.22
N SER A 185 -10.03 12.85 29.53
CA SER A 185 -10.05 11.45 29.11
C SER A 185 -9.53 10.53 30.22
N ASN A 186 -10.16 9.35 30.33
CA ASN A 186 -9.64 8.28 31.20
C ASN A 186 -8.29 7.69 30.72
N LEU A 187 -7.83 8.07 29.53
CA LEU A 187 -6.52 7.74 29.03
C LEU A 187 -5.54 8.87 29.37
N ALA A 188 -4.80 8.70 30.47
CA ALA A 188 -3.90 9.73 30.99
C ALA A 188 -2.84 10.23 29.99
N GLN A 189 -2.45 9.39 29.03
CA GLN A 189 -1.45 9.72 28.00
C GLN A 189 -2.04 10.48 26.81
N LEU A 190 -3.38 10.57 26.66
CA LEU A 190 -4.02 11.04 25.43
C LEU A 190 -3.59 12.46 25.06
N ARG A 191 -3.64 13.39 26.02
CA ARG A 191 -3.27 14.79 25.79
C ARG A 191 -1.82 14.90 25.31
N ASP A 192 -0.91 14.24 26.02
CA ASP A 192 0.52 14.35 25.74
C ASP A 192 0.88 13.70 24.37
N ILE A 193 0.23 12.58 24.00
CA ILE A 193 0.42 11.97 22.68
C ILE A 193 -0.11 12.88 21.57
N VAL A 194 -1.26 13.53 21.77
CA VAL A 194 -1.86 14.46 20.79
C VAL A 194 -0.96 15.69 20.62
N GLU A 195 -0.50 16.29 21.72
CA GLU A 195 0.40 17.44 21.69
C GLU A 195 1.75 17.06 21.06
N PHE A 196 2.32 15.92 21.43
CA PHE A 196 3.58 15.42 20.88
C PHE A 196 3.50 15.21 19.36
N ALA A 197 2.40 14.62 18.87
CA ALA A 197 2.18 14.46 17.42
C ALA A 197 2.05 15.80 16.69
N TYR A 198 1.40 16.77 17.32
CA TYR A 198 1.18 18.10 16.75
C TYR A 198 2.49 18.90 16.61
N ILE A 199 3.43 18.75 17.55
CA ILE A 199 4.69 19.53 17.55
C ILE A 199 5.84 18.82 16.82
N THR A 200 5.82 17.48 16.72
CA THR A 200 6.92 16.70 16.10
C THR A 200 6.62 16.20 14.70
N ALA A 201 5.40 16.33 14.22
CA ALA A 201 4.91 15.72 12.98
C ALA A 201 5.12 14.20 12.88
N MET A 202 5.40 13.50 13.97
CA MET A 202 5.60 12.04 13.98
C MET A 202 4.31 11.28 13.67
N ARG A 203 4.45 10.12 13.01
CA ARG A 203 3.31 9.23 12.76
C ARG A 203 2.94 8.48 14.05
N PHE A 204 1.67 8.10 14.20
CA PHE A 204 1.21 7.34 15.38
C PHE A 204 2.10 6.11 15.66
N GLY A 205 2.41 5.32 14.63
CA GLY A 205 3.24 4.12 14.81
C GLY A 205 4.71 4.40 15.17
N GLU A 206 5.21 5.61 14.92
CA GLU A 206 6.54 6.07 15.35
C GLU A 206 6.51 6.48 16.83
N ILE A 207 5.48 7.25 17.21
CA ILE A 207 5.27 7.69 18.60
C ILE A 207 5.10 6.49 19.54
N THR A 208 4.31 5.50 19.15
CA THR A 208 4.02 4.32 19.99
C THR A 208 5.14 3.29 20.02
N LYS A 209 6.19 3.45 19.21
CA LYS A 209 7.39 2.62 19.23
C LYS A 209 8.60 3.33 19.80
N LEU A 210 8.51 4.64 20.03
CA LEU A 210 9.59 5.44 20.54
C LEU A 210 9.99 4.95 21.94
N GLN A 211 11.25 4.62 22.10
CA GLN A 211 11.81 4.19 23.39
C GLN A 211 12.61 5.33 24.05
N VAL A 212 12.72 5.29 25.36
CA VAL A 212 13.47 6.31 26.11
C VAL A 212 14.92 6.40 25.66
N LYS A 213 15.56 5.26 25.36
CA LYS A 213 16.93 5.20 24.83
C LYS A 213 17.15 5.84 23.47
N ASP A 214 16.04 6.03 22.71
CA ASP A 214 16.10 6.62 21.37
C ASP A 214 16.07 8.16 21.43
N ILE A 215 15.90 8.74 22.63
CA ILE A 215 15.81 10.18 22.85
C ILE A 215 17.15 10.70 23.35
N ASP A 216 17.73 11.60 22.57
CA ASP A 216 18.92 12.36 22.95
C ASP A 216 18.46 13.69 23.55
N PHE A 217 18.53 13.78 24.87
CA PHE A 217 18.10 14.96 25.62
C PHE A 217 19.11 16.12 25.49
N GLU A 218 20.40 15.83 25.26
CA GLU A 218 21.43 16.85 25.06
C GLU A 218 21.26 17.56 23.72
N ASN A 219 21.15 16.77 22.65
CA ASN A 219 21.03 17.29 21.29
C ASN A 219 19.58 17.58 20.87
N SER A 220 18.61 17.36 21.77
CA SER A 220 17.19 17.58 21.52
C SER A 220 16.70 16.84 20.26
N THR A 221 17.02 15.54 20.16
CA THR A 221 16.63 14.72 19.02
C THR A 221 16.03 13.37 19.45
N ALA A 222 15.28 12.76 18.55
CA ALA A 222 14.80 11.40 18.69
C ALA A 222 15.18 10.56 17.48
N LYS A 223 15.78 9.39 17.72
CA LYS A 223 16.15 8.42 16.71
C LYS A 223 14.97 7.49 16.45
N LEU A 224 14.50 7.40 15.20
CA LEU A 224 13.44 6.50 14.80
C LEU A 224 14.02 5.26 14.14
N ILE A 225 13.91 4.14 14.82
CA ILE A 225 14.36 2.84 14.33
C ILE A 225 13.21 2.18 13.59
N ASP A 226 13.51 1.44 12.53
CA ASP A 226 12.54 0.68 11.73
C ASP A 226 11.47 1.55 11.06
N THR A 227 11.89 2.62 10.37
CA THR A 227 10.99 3.37 9.48
C THR A 227 10.47 2.47 8.36
N LYS A 228 9.43 2.90 7.67
CA LYS A 228 8.77 2.13 6.59
C LYS A 228 9.74 1.60 5.52
N ASN A 229 10.91 2.22 5.40
CA ASN A 229 11.94 1.87 4.39
C ASN A 229 13.18 1.19 4.98
N GLY A 230 13.18 0.81 6.27
CA GLY A 230 14.32 0.17 6.93
C GLY A 230 15.47 1.12 7.32
N GLU A 231 15.35 2.41 7.02
CA GLU A 231 16.35 3.42 7.36
C GLU A 231 16.09 4.01 8.74
N THR A 232 17.14 4.42 9.40
CA THR A 232 17.07 5.17 10.66
C THR A 232 16.94 6.66 10.33
N ASP A 233 15.92 7.31 10.89
CA ASP A 233 15.71 8.75 10.77
C ASP A 233 15.91 9.41 12.13
N VAL A 234 16.35 10.68 12.13
CA VAL A 234 16.46 11.52 13.32
C VAL A 234 15.45 12.67 13.23
N VAL A 235 14.73 12.92 14.32
CA VAL A 235 13.71 13.98 14.43
C VAL A 235 14.17 15.02 15.44
N PRO A 236 14.17 16.32 15.10
CA PRO A 236 14.41 17.36 16.09
C PRO A 236 13.21 17.45 17.04
N LEU A 237 13.49 17.63 18.33
CA LEU A 237 12.50 17.80 19.37
C LEU A 237 12.55 19.25 19.89
N THR A 238 11.37 19.84 20.06
CA THR A 238 11.25 21.13 20.77
C THR A 238 11.39 20.91 22.26
N GLN A 239 11.69 21.98 23.04
CA GLN A 239 11.73 21.89 24.51
C GLN A 239 10.44 21.28 25.07
N ARG A 240 9.28 21.68 24.53
CA ARG A 240 7.98 21.11 24.95
C ARG A 240 7.87 19.61 24.67
N ALA A 241 8.44 19.13 23.58
CA ALA A 241 8.47 17.67 23.30
C ALA A 241 9.37 16.95 24.32
N LEU A 242 10.51 17.52 24.69
CA LEU A 242 11.39 16.98 25.73
C LEU A 242 10.72 16.96 27.10
N ASP A 243 9.96 18.00 27.46
CA ASP A 243 9.21 18.04 28.72
C ASP A 243 8.18 16.90 28.79
N ILE A 244 7.49 16.64 27.69
CA ILE A 244 6.58 15.49 27.57
C ILE A 244 7.34 14.17 27.71
N CYS A 245 8.49 14.03 27.06
CA CYS A 245 9.34 12.83 27.19
C CYS A 245 9.79 12.62 28.63
N ASN A 246 10.27 13.66 29.31
CA ASN A 246 10.69 13.60 30.71
C ASN A 246 9.55 13.21 31.64
N LYS A 247 8.35 13.75 31.44
CA LYS A 247 7.16 13.39 32.21
C LYS A 247 6.86 11.89 32.17
N TRP A 248 7.02 11.26 31.01
CA TRP A 248 6.70 9.84 30.81
C TRP A 248 7.86 8.90 31.09
N LYS A 249 9.11 9.36 31.01
CA LYS A 249 10.31 8.60 31.35
C LYS A 249 10.30 8.13 32.83
N PHE A 250 9.71 8.90 33.73
CA PHE A 250 9.77 8.64 35.20
C PHE A 250 8.43 8.14 35.78
N LYS A 251 7.41 7.87 34.95
CA LYS A 251 6.06 7.60 35.49
C LYS A 251 5.94 6.25 36.19
N ASP A 252 6.69 5.26 35.76
CA ASP A 252 6.77 3.98 36.46
C ASP A 252 8.03 4.03 37.36
N LYS A 253 7.85 4.39 38.63
CA LYS A 253 8.90 4.40 39.67
C LYS A 253 9.48 3.01 40.01
N VAL A 254 9.28 2.03 39.21
CA VAL A 254 10.02 0.79 39.26
C VAL A 254 11.35 1.09 38.59
N LEU A 255 12.44 1.03 39.37
CA LEU A 255 13.83 1.02 38.91
C LEU A 255 14.04 -0.18 37.97
N ILE A 256 13.52 -0.11 36.78
CA ILE A 256 13.87 -1.03 35.70
C ILE A 256 15.04 -0.36 34.99
N LEU A 257 16.20 -0.87 35.21
CA LEU A 257 17.47 -0.60 34.52
C LEU A 257 17.39 -0.91 32.98
N GLU A 258 16.21 -0.96 32.38
CA GLU A 258 16.04 -1.28 30.97
C GLU A 258 15.79 -0.03 30.16
N THR A 259 16.83 0.39 29.45
CA THR A 259 16.85 1.44 28.43
C THR A 259 15.88 1.19 27.27
N SER A 260 15.14 0.08 27.27
CA SER A 260 14.21 -0.36 26.20
C SER A 260 12.74 0.00 26.44
N GLN A 261 12.43 0.81 27.47
CA GLN A 261 11.05 1.17 27.78
C GLN A 261 10.43 2.07 26.71
N VAL A 262 9.29 1.63 26.16
CA VAL A 262 8.48 2.43 25.23
C VAL A 262 7.90 3.63 25.97
N LEU A 263 8.06 4.82 25.40
CA LEU A 263 7.63 6.08 26.01
C LEU A 263 6.10 6.14 26.21
N PHE A 264 5.32 5.66 25.24
CA PHE A 264 3.87 5.64 25.28
C PHE A 264 3.33 4.22 25.00
N PRO A 265 3.28 3.33 26.02
CA PRO A 265 2.77 1.97 25.84
C PRO A 265 1.26 1.97 25.66
N ILE A 266 0.79 2.03 24.42
CA ILE A 266 -0.63 2.03 24.08
C ILE A 266 -0.95 1.28 22.79
N TYR A 267 -2.04 0.52 22.84
CA TYR A 267 -2.59 -0.15 21.65
C TYR A 267 -3.40 0.82 20.78
N ARG A 268 -3.27 0.69 19.46
CA ARG A 268 -3.89 1.57 18.46
C ARG A 268 -5.39 1.71 18.63
N ASP A 269 -6.11 0.59 18.83
CA ASP A 269 -7.58 0.60 18.90
C ASP A 269 -8.06 1.31 20.17
N LYS A 270 -7.38 1.09 21.32
CA LYS A 270 -7.65 1.79 22.57
C LYS A 270 -7.42 3.29 22.41
N PHE A 271 -6.28 3.69 21.85
CA PHE A 271 -5.97 5.10 21.58
C PHE A 271 -7.02 5.75 20.68
N ARG A 272 -7.33 5.08 19.57
CA ARG A 272 -8.31 5.59 18.59
C ARG A 272 -9.66 5.88 19.23
N HIS A 273 -10.17 4.96 20.04
CA HIS A 273 -11.44 5.13 20.75
C HIS A 273 -11.46 6.39 21.61
N TYR A 274 -10.45 6.59 22.47
CA TYR A 274 -10.38 7.77 23.32
C TYR A 274 -10.15 9.08 22.54
N PHE A 275 -9.38 9.02 21.48
CA PHE A 275 -9.14 10.18 20.60
C PHE A 275 -10.42 10.61 19.88
N GLU A 276 -11.19 9.68 19.33
CA GLU A 276 -12.47 9.95 18.69
C GLU A 276 -13.46 10.58 19.71
N GLN A 277 -13.52 10.07 20.93
CA GLN A 277 -14.33 10.68 21.99
C GLN A 277 -13.87 12.11 22.35
N ALA A 278 -12.56 12.35 22.39
CA ALA A 278 -12.04 13.69 22.66
C ALA A 278 -12.38 14.67 21.51
N CYS A 279 -12.30 14.24 20.26
CA CYS A 279 -12.73 15.03 19.11
C CYS A 279 -14.22 15.42 19.21
N VAL A 280 -15.09 14.48 19.55
CA VAL A 280 -16.53 14.75 19.75
C VAL A 280 -16.75 15.78 20.88
N ARG A 281 -16.09 15.60 22.03
CA ARG A 281 -16.18 16.55 23.16
C ARG A 281 -15.67 17.96 22.82
N ALA A 282 -14.66 18.03 21.93
CA ALA A 282 -14.09 19.30 21.49
C ALA A 282 -14.89 19.98 20.36
N GLY A 283 -15.93 19.34 19.81
CA GLY A 283 -16.63 19.82 18.62
C GLY A 283 -15.81 19.74 17.35
N VAL A 284 -14.74 18.91 17.32
CA VAL A 284 -13.85 18.76 16.18
C VAL A 284 -14.35 17.61 15.30
N HIS A 285 -14.97 17.94 14.18
CA HIS A 285 -15.53 16.99 13.23
C HIS A 285 -14.58 16.67 12.07
N ASP A 286 -14.77 15.52 11.42
CA ASP A 286 -13.99 15.06 10.24
C ASP A 286 -12.47 15.12 10.43
N PHE A 287 -12.01 14.85 11.65
CA PHE A 287 -10.61 14.93 12.03
C PHE A 287 -10.06 13.56 12.45
N THR A 288 -8.86 13.24 11.99
CA THR A 288 -8.16 12.01 12.37
C THR A 288 -6.82 12.36 12.99
N PHE A 289 -6.28 11.47 13.83
CA PHE A 289 -4.99 11.68 14.46
C PHE A 289 -3.86 11.99 13.45
N HIS A 290 -3.93 11.40 12.24
CA HIS A 290 -2.94 11.66 11.19
C HIS A 290 -2.93 13.13 10.74
N TYR A 291 -4.03 13.85 10.86
CA TYR A 291 -4.11 15.26 10.50
C TYR A 291 -3.34 16.18 11.45
N LEU A 292 -2.99 15.74 12.67
CA LEU A 292 -2.07 16.48 13.54
C LEU A 292 -0.72 16.72 12.89
N ARG A 293 -0.21 15.73 12.15
CA ARG A 293 0.99 15.88 11.33
C ARG A 293 0.80 16.92 10.22
N ALA A 294 -0.37 16.96 9.59
CA ALA A 294 -0.71 17.98 8.60
C ALA A 294 -0.77 19.38 9.25
N CYS A 295 -1.29 19.50 10.47
CA CYS A 295 -1.30 20.74 11.24
C CYS A 295 0.13 21.21 11.53
N CYS A 296 1.01 20.33 12.02
CA CYS A 296 2.41 20.67 12.26
C CYS A 296 3.08 21.20 11.01
N ILE A 297 3.01 20.47 9.91
CA ILE A 297 3.64 20.82 8.64
C ILE A 297 3.13 22.17 8.12
N THR A 298 1.81 22.38 8.15
CA THR A 298 1.19 23.63 7.71
C THR A 298 1.64 24.81 8.58
N ASN A 299 1.77 24.61 9.90
CA ASN A 299 2.23 25.66 10.82
C ASN A 299 3.72 26.01 10.60
N LEU A 300 4.56 25.03 10.27
CA LEU A 300 5.96 25.29 9.90
C LEU A 300 6.03 26.18 8.64
N PHE A 301 5.24 25.87 7.61
CA PHE A 301 5.15 26.70 6.40
C PHE A 301 4.61 28.11 6.71
N LYS A 302 3.57 28.23 7.56
CA LYS A 302 3.06 29.56 7.98
C LYS A 302 4.12 30.39 8.71
N ARG A 303 5.02 29.74 9.46
CA ARG A 303 6.17 30.38 10.13
C ARG A 303 7.31 30.72 9.16
N GLY A 304 7.17 30.45 7.87
CA GLY A 304 8.15 30.78 6.84
C GLY A 304 9.27 29.77 6.63
N TRP A 305 9.16 28.56 7.19
CA TRP A 305 10.16 27.51 6.97
C TRP A 305 10.19 27.08 5.50
N SER A 306 11.39 26.86 5.00
CA SER A 306 11.58 26.38 3.63
C SER A 306 11.10 24.92 3.49
N ILE A 307 10.79 24.51 2.25
CA ILE A 307 10.35 23.14 1.96
C ILE A 307 11.41 22.09 2.37
N ALA A 308 12.70 22.45 2.26
CA ALA A 308 13.81 21.59 2.68
C ALA A 308 13.80 21.38 4.21
N GLN A 309 13.66 22.46 4.99
CA GLN A 309 13.58 22.40 6.45
C GLN A 309 12.36 21.60 6.93
N VAL A 310 11.19 21.83 6.32
CA VAL A 310 9.96 21.09 6.62
C VAL A 310 10.11 19.62 6.23
N ALA A 311 10.81 19.31 5.14
CA ALA A 311 11.07 17.92 4.73
C ALA A 311 11.91 17.18 5.76
N VAL A 312 12.90 17.82 6.38
CA VAL A 312 13.71 17.24 7.46
C VAL A 312 12.85 16.90 8.67
N VAL A 313 12.06 17.86 9.18
CA VAL A 313 11.20 17.64 10.36
C VAL A 313 10.14 16.57 10.08
N SER A 314 9.49 16.66 8.93
CA SER A 314 8.41 15.75 8.56
C SER A 314 8.88 14.43 7.95
N ARG A 315 10.16 14.33 7.54
CA ARG A 315 10.76 13.16 6.89
C ARG A 315 10.01 12.71 5.65
N HIS A 316 9.60 13.67 4.82
CA HIS A 316 9.11 13.41 3.50
C HIS A 316 10.27 13.25 2.53
N LYS A 317 10.39 12.07 1.90
CA LYS A 317 11.41 11.81 0.86
C LYS A 317 11.11 12.51 -0.45
N SER A 318 9.84 12.81 -0.71
CA SER A 318 9.39 13.51 -1.92
C SER A 318 8.81 14.88 -1.58
N TRP A 319 9.37 15.92 -2.18
CA TRP A 319 8.84 17.29 -2.05
C TRP A 319 7.43 17.43 -2.65
N SER A 320 7.09 16.59 -3.63
CA SER A 320 5.74 16.57 -4.22
C SER A 320 4.66 16.26 -3.19
N GLU A 321 4.98 15.44 -2.17
CA GLU A 321 4.05 15.14 -1.07
C GLU A 321 3.83 16.35 -0.15
N LEU A 322 4.82 17.25 -0.02
CA LEU A 322 4.71 18.46 0.77
C LEU A 322 3.94 19.57 0.06
N LYS A 323 3.87 19.54 -1.29
CA LYS A 323 3.18 20.55 -2.09
C LYS A 323 1.72 20.76 -1.66
N LYS A 324 1.05 19.75 -1.15
CA LYS A 324 -0.32 19.86 -0.64
C LYS A 324 -0.46 20.75 0.61
N TYR A 325 0.63 20.96 1.35
CA TYR A 325 0.66 21.79 2.57
C TYR A 325 1.18 23.21 2.31
N THR A 326 1.85 23.45 1.17
CA THR A 326 2.38 24.76 0.79
C THR A 326 1.32 25.69 0.19
N ARG A 327 0.07 25.59 0.62
CA ARG A 327 -1.03 26.43 0.11
C ARG A 327 -0.89 27.86 0.58
N ILE A 328 0.15 28.53 0.10
CA ILE A 328 0.34 29.96 0.25
C ILE A 328 -0.69 30.61 -0.68
N LYS A 329 -1.66 31.29 -0.11
CA LYS A 329 -2.58 32.11 -0.91
C LYS A 329 -1.83 33.34 -1.38
N PRO A 330 -2.14 33.89 -2.57
CA PRO A 330 -1.50 35.14 -3.04
C PRO A 330 -1.55 36.23 -2.00
N ILE A 331 -2.63 36.37 -1.25
CA ILE A 331 -2.80 37.37 -0.18
C ILE A 331 -1.77 37.20 0.95
N ASP A 332 -1.31 35.98 1.24
CA ASP A 332 -0.30 35.73 2.28
C ASP A 332 1.09 36.22 1.83
N LEU A 333 1.30 36.35 0.52
CA LEU A 333 2.57 36.85 -0.07
C LEU A 333 2.60 38.36 -0.19
N VAL A 334 1.45 39.05 -0.29
CA VAL A 334 1.36 40.49 -0.42
C VAL A 334 2.07 41.19 0.76
N LYS A 335 1.86 40.70 1.99
CA LYS A 335 2.56 41.24 3.17
C LYS A 335 4.07 41.09 3.07
N LYS A 336 4.57 39.93 2.62
CA LYS A 336 6.00 39.65 2.49
C LYS A 336 6.67 40.44 1.34
N ILE A 337 5.92 40.76 0.30
CA ILE A 337 6.40 41.60 -0.82
C ILE A 337 6.57 43.04 -0.33
N ASN A 338 5.57 43.54 0.42
CA ASN A 338 5.58 44.91 0.93
C ASN A 338 6.54 45.10 2.12
N GLU A 339 6.94 44.07 2.85
CA GLU A 339 7.94 44.15 3.93
C GLU A 339 9.38 44.17 3.42
N LYS A 340 9.61 44.02 2.11
CA LYS A 340 10.94 44.04 1.48
C LYS A 340 11.19 45.30 0.63
N GLU A 341 10.22 46.19 0.50
CA GLU A 341 10.38 47.56 0.03
C GLU A 341 10.59 48.54 1.20
#